data_192d622cf8abbdec1298330234e49159
#
_entry.id   192d622cf8abbdec1298330234e49159
#
_cell.length_a   1.000
_cell.length_b   1.000
_cell.length_c   1.000
_cell.angle_alpha   90.00
_cell.angle_beta   90.00
_cell.angle_gamma   90.00
#
_symmetry.space_group_name_H-M   'P 1'
#
loop_
_entity.id
_entity.type
_entity.pdbx_description
1 polymer ?
#
loop_
_entity_poly.entity_id
_entity_poly.type
_entity_poly.pdbx_seq_one_letter_code
_entity_poly.pdbx_strand_id
1 'polypeptide(L)'
;MFNTMFECFKKESMLFELIAFMERNSDGFTESRSNYNECLNMLRKELGNNAAVSVDEFDAALHDAICSDLVYSAYLGFKANLDYYENPLANNFLEVDPEIYLREGTAHRLPAYDKAYAKVNAFYEQLSPELKEATDAITDYESHLETVGPKLAHYWAFKKANSFFPKVIPGYCASIPFTYAYEHMLAKYMGITIIQLNEISIDATSEAS
;
A
#
# COMPACT_ATOMS: atom_id res chain seq x y z
N MET A 1 -19.76 -4.61 -10.83
CA MET A 1 -18.47 -4.55 -11.54
C MET A 1 -17.33 -4.21 -10.58
N PHE A 2 -17.36 -3.08 -9.87
CA PHE A 2 -16.27 -2.70 -8.94
C PHE A 2 -16.04 -3.70 -7.79
N ASN A 3 -17.10 -4.23 -7.16
CA ASN A 3 -16.93 -5.24 -6.08
C ASN A 3 -16.18 -6.49 -6.54
N THR A 4 -16.41 -6.97 -7.75
CA THR A 4 -15.71 -8.13 -8.31
C THR A 4 -14.23 -7.83 -8.59
N MET A 5 -13.90 -6.58 -8.89
CA MET A 5 -12.50 -6.14 -9.08
C MET A 5 -11.74 -6.10 -7.75
N PHE A 6 -12.42 -5.71 -6.65
CA PHE A 6 -11.82 -5.71 -5.30
C PHE A 6 -11.54 -7.10 -4.76
N GLU A 7 -12.35 -8.11 -5.12
CA GLU A 7 -12.09 -9.49 -4.75
C GLU A 7 -10.79 -10.05 -5.36
N CYS A 8 -10.31 -9.43 -6.46
CA CYS A 8 -9.02 -9.77 -7.05
C CYS A 8 -7.82 -9.28 -6.23
N PHE A 9 -8.02 -8.34 -5.31
CA PHE A 9 -6.97 -7.85 -4.42
C PHE A 9 -7.25 -8.36 -3.01
N LYS A 10 -6.70 -9.51 -2.68
CA LYS A 10 -6.71 -9.96 -1.28
C LYS A 10 -5.80 -8.99 -0.51
N LYS A 11 -6.34 -8.36 0.52
CA LYS A 11 -5.66 -7.36 1.36
C LYS A 11 -4.28 -7.83 1.81
N GLU A 12 -4.22 -9.05 2.34
CA GLU A 12 -2.98 -9.63 2.85
C GLU A 12 -1.95 -9.87 1.75
N SER A 13 -2.37 -10.35 0.58
CA SER A 13 -1.46 -10.60 -0.54
C SER A 13 -0.75 -9.33 -1.00
N MET A 14 -1.43 -8.19 -1.04
CA MET A 14 -0.82 -6.91 -1.40
C MET A 14 0.23 -6.47 -0.39
N LEU A 15 -0.04 -6.63 0.90
CA LEU A 15 0.92 -6.27 1.95
C LEU A 15 2.16 -7.17 1.90
N PHE A 16 2.00 -8.48 1.71
CA PHE A 16 3.13 -9.41 1.58
C PHE A 16 4.00 -9.09 0.36
N GLU A 17 3.39 -8.81 -0.79
CA GLU A 17 4.12 -8.43 -1.99
C GLU A 17 4.84 -7.08 -1.81
N LEU A 18 4.21 -6.11 -1.14
CA LEU A 18 4.84 -4.85 -0.80
C LEU A 18 6.07 -5.06 0.10
N ILE A 19 5.94 -5.82 1.17
CA ILE A 19 7.04 -6.11 2.09
C ILE A 19 8.18 -6.80 1.34
N ALA A 20 7.89 -7.83 0.55
CA ALA A 20 8.89 -8.54 -0.24
C ALA A 20 9.57 -7.63 -1.28
N PHE A 21 8.83 -6.68 -1.85
CA PHE A 21 9.40 -5.66 -2.72
C PHE A 21 10.34 -4.72 -1.98
N MET A 22 9.91 -4.20 -0.84
CA MET A 22 10.70 -3.28 -0.03
C MET A 22 12.01 -3.93 0.45
N GLU A 23 11.96 -5.19 0.88
CA GLU A 23 13.16 -5.95 1.28
C GLU A 23 14.19 -6.09 0.15
N ARG A 24 13.73 -6.18 -1.11
CA ARG A 24 14.63 -6.30 -2.27
C ARG A 24 15.16 -4.96 -2.79
N ASN A 25 14.42 -3.88 -2.60
CA ASN A 25 14.65 -2.64 -3.34
C ASN A 25 14.78 -1.38 -2.46
N SER A 26 14.68 -1.50 -1.13
CA SER A 26 14.85 -0.36 -0.22
C SER A 26 15.95 -0.62 0.78
N ASP A 27 17.02 0.15 0.66
CA ASP A 27 18.11 0.09 1.63
C ASP A 27 17.57 0.47 3.03
N GLY A 28 17.90 -0.33 4.02
CA GLY A 28 17.47 -0.12 5.40
C GLY A 28 16.10 -0.66 5.76
N PHE A 29 15.25 -1.08 4.81
CA PHE A 29 13.93 -1.62 5.16
C PHE A 29 14.02 -2.93 5.95
N THR A 30 14.94 -3.82 5.61
CA THR A 30 15.16 -5.07 6.35
C THR A 30 15.59 -4.79 7.79
N GLU A 31 16.45 -3.78 8.00
CA GLU A 31 16.85 -3.33 9.33
C GLU A 31 15.67 -2.71 10.09
N SER A 32 14.92 -1.81 9.46
CA SER A 32 13.72 -1.21 10.05
C SER A 32 12.70 -2.27 10.48
N ARG A 33 12.46 -3.30 9.65
CA ARG A 33 11.59 -4.43 9.99
C ARG A 33 12.12 -5.28 11.16
N SER A 34 13.44 -5.48 11.22
CA SER A 34 14.06 -6.17 12.36
C SER A 34 13.85 -5.39 13.66
N ASN A 35 14.13 -4.09 13.63
CA ASN A 35 13.97 -3.18 14.77
C ASN A 35 12.51 -3.12 15.23
N TYR A 36 11.55 -3.08 14.28
CA TYR A 36 10.12 -3.18 14.55
C TYR A 36 9.78 -4.47 15.34
N ASN A 37 10.24 -5.63 14.87
CA ASN A 37 9.98 -6.91 15.54
C ASN A 37 10.62 -6.97 16.93
N GLU A 38 11.82 -6.43 17.10
CA GLU A 38 12.49 -6.33 18.40
C GLU A 38 11.72 -5.43 19.37
N CYS A 39 11.22 -4.29 18.88
CA CYS A 39 10.39 -3.38 19.64
C CYS A 39 9.08 -4.07 20.09
N LEU A 40 8.37 -4.77 19.20
CA LEU A 40 7.17 -5.53 19.59
C LEU A 40 7.48 -6.58 20.67
N ASN A 41 8.60 -7.28 20.57
CA ASN A 41 9.01 -8.29 21.55
C ASN A 41 9.33 -7.65 22.90
N MET A 42 9.97 -6.48 22.91
CA MET A 42 10.20 -5.71 24.13
C MET A 42 8.88 -5.29 24.77
N LEU A 43 7.97 -4.71 23.98
CA LEU A 43 6.64 -4.28 24.47
C LEU A 43 5.80 -5.44 25.01
N ARG A 44 5.82 -6.63 24.37
CA ARG A 44 5.18 -7.85 24.89
C ARG A 44 5.69 -8.22 26.28
N LYS A 45 7.00 -8.09 26.49
CA LYS A 45 7.63 -8.41 27.77
C LYS A 45 7.28 -7.41 28.87
N GLU A 46 7.26 -6.11 28.54
CA GLU A 46 7.03 -5.04 29.53
C GLU A 46 5.53 -4.89 29.90
N LEU A 47 4.63 -4.99 28.93
CA LEU A 47 3.19 -4.83 29.15
C LEU A 47 2.54 -6.12 29.71
N GLY A 48 3.07 -7.28 29.38
CA GLY A 48 2.49 -8.57 29.78
C GLY A 48 1.02 -8.74 29.34
N ASN A 49 0.26 -9.52 30.10
CA ASN A 49 -1.14 -9.83 29.77
C ASN A 49 -2.16 -8.81 30.30
N ASN A 50 -1.70 -7.71 30.93
CA ASN A 50 -2.58 -6.74 31.59
C ASN A 50 -2.87 -5.47 30.74
N ALA A 51 -2.35 -5.43 29.52
CA ALA A 51 -2.61 -4.31 28.60
C ALA A 51 -4.06 -4.27 28.17
N ALA A 52 -4.65 -3.06 28.10
CA ALA A 52 -6.03 -2.86 27.60
C ALA A 52 -6.14 -3.22 26.11
N VAL A 53 -5.07 -2.97 25.34
CA VAL A 53 -4.87 -3.44 23.97
C VAL A 53 -3.57 -4.23 23.97
N SER A 54 -3.61 -5.51 23.60
CA SER A 54 -2.40 -6.33 23.54
C SER A 54 -1.50 -5.90 22.37
N VAL A 55 -0.21 -6.25 22.45
CA VAL A 55 0.75 -5.96 21.36
C VAL A 55 0.34 -6.68 20.08
N ASP A 56 -0.24 -7.88 20.17
CA ASP A 56 -0.71 -8.63 18.99
C ASP A 56 -1.94 -7.99 18.35
N GLU A 57 -2.86 -7.44 19.16
CA GLU A 57 -4.00 -6.67 18.65
C GLU A 57 -3.56 -5.35 18.00
N PHE A 58 -2.53 -4.72 18.54
CA PHE A 58 -1.92 -3.53 17.95
C PHE A 58 -1.26 -3.85 16.61
N ASP A 59 -0.41 -4.87 16.57
CA ASP A 59 0.29 -5.31 15.35
C ASP A 59 -0.72 -5.66 14.23
N ALA A 60 -1.75 -6.44 14.55
CA ALA A 60 -2.82 -6.75 13.62
C ALA A 60 -3.58 -5.50 13.16
N ALA A 61 -3.86 -4.56 14.05
CA ALA A 61 -4.55 -3.32 13.70
C ALA A 61 -3.71 -2.40 12.82
N LEU A 62 -2.40 -2.30 13.07
CA LEU A 62 -1.47 -1.54 12.23
C LEU A 62 -1.44 -2.12 10.81
N HIS A 63 -1.29 -3.43 10.68
CA HIS A 63 -1.32 -4.10 9.38
C HIS A 63 -2.68 -3.95 8.67
N ASP A 64 -3.79 -4.00 9.40
CA ASP A 64 -5.15 -3.75 8.84
C ASP A 64 -5.31 -2.31 8.32
N ALA A 65 -4.72 -1.32 9.01
CA ALA A 65 -4.72 0.07 8.56
C ALA A 65 -3.94 0.21 7.25
N ILE A 66 -2.71 -0.30 7.20
CA ILE A 66 -1.86 -0.29 6.00
C ILE A 66 -2.57 -1.01 4.84
N CYS A 67 -3.11 -2.21 5.07
CA CYS A 67 -3.87 -2.95 4.06
C CYS A 67 -5.06 -2.16 3.52
N SER A 68 -5.75 -1.40 4.37
CA SER A 68 -6.88 -0.57 3.96
C SER A 68 -6.43 0.57 3.05
N ASP A 69 -5.31 1.21 3.33
CA ASP A 69 -4.72 2.24 2.48
C ASP A 69 -4.25 1.67 1.13
N LEU A 70 -3.63 0.48 1.12
CA LEU A 70 -3.22 -0.19 -0.11
C LEU A 70 -4.42 -0.51 -1.01
N VAL A 71 -5.50 -1.07 -0.44
CA VAL A 71 -6.73 -1.38 -1.19
C VAL A 71 -7.38 -0.13 -1.76
N TYR A 72 -7.42 0.95 -0.98
CA TYR A 72 -7.98 2.21 -1.46
C TYR A 72 -7.13 2.81 -2.59
N SER A 73 -5.82 2.81 -2.44
CA SER A 73 -4.89 3.28 -3.48
C SER A 73 -4.98 2.45 -4.76
N ALA A 74 -5.14 1.12 -4.64
CA ALA A 74 -5.41 0.25 -5.77
C ALA A 74 -6.73 0.62 -6.48
N TYR A 75 -7.80 0.92 -5.73
CA TYR A 75 -9.05 1.42 -6.30
C TYR A 75 -8.85 2.69 -7.12
N LEU A 76 -8.10 3.65 -6.59
CA LEU A 76 -7.78 4.88 -7.29
C LEU A 76 -6.97 4.62 -8.56
N GLY A 77 -6.04 3.67 -8.55
CA GLY A 77 -5.28 3.27 -9.72
C GLY A 77 -6.16 2.68 -10.83
N PHE A 78 -7.13 1.83 -10.49
CA PHE A 78 -8.13 1.36 -11.45
C PHE A 78 -8.97 2.49 -12.00
N LYS A 79 -9.47 3.37 -11.12
CA LYS A 79 -10.27 4.53 -11.51
C LYS A 79 -9.49 5.45 -12.45
N ALA A 80 -8.25 5.77 -12.12
CA ALA A 80 -7.39 6.61 -12.95
C ALA A 80 -7.20 6.02 -14.36
N ASN A 81 -7.05 4.71 -14.48
CA ASN A 81 -6.95 4.04 -15.77
C ASN A 81 -8.24 4.15 -16.59
N LEU A 82 -9.40 4.02 -15.94
CA LEU A 82 -10.70 4.17 -16.60
C LEU A 82 -10.96 5.61 -17.02
N ASP A 83 -10.70 6.58 -16.13
CA ASP A 83 -10.85 8.01 -16.40
C ASP A 83 -9.96 8.44 -17.58
N TYR A 84 -8.76 7.85 -17.69
CA TYR A 84 -7.90 8.04 -18.83
C TYR A 84 -8.52 7.56 -20.14
N TYR A 85 -9.12 6.37 -20.15
CA TYR A 85 -9.76 5.81 -21.32
C TYR A 85 -10.95 6.66 -21.77
N GLU A 86 -11.75 7.14 -20.82
CA GLU A 86 -12.94 7.95 -21.12
C GLU A 86 -12.60 9.37 -21.60
N ASN A 87 -11.46 9.94 -21.14
CA ASN A 87 -11.07 11.32 -21.43
C ASN A 87 -9.59 11.46 -21.83
N PRO A 88 -9.12 10.81 -22.91
CA PRO A 88 -7.71 10.75 -23.23
C PRO A 88 -7.08 12.11 -23.61
N LEU A 89 -7.89 13.09 -23.99
CA LEU A 89 -7.41 14.44 -24.36
C LEU A 89 -7.43 15.44 -23.20
N ALA A 90 -8.13 15.12 -22.11
CA ALA A 90 -8.19 16.01 -20.94
C ALA A 90 -6.96 15.88 -20.04
N ASN A 91 -6.21 14.80 -20.22
CA ASN A 91 -5.10 14.46 -19.36
C ASN A 91 -3.76 14.78 -20.06
N ASN A 92 -3.07 15.78 -19.59
CA ASN A 92 -1.73 16.12 -20.06
C ASN A 92 -0.71 15.21 -19.36
N PHE A 93 -0.49 14.01 -19.95
CA PHE A 93 0.17 12.87 -19.34
C PHE A 93 1.64 13.06 -18.94
N LEU A 94 2.29 14.07 -19.43
CA LEU A 94 3.68 14.39 -19.10
C LEU A 94 3.82 15.07 -17.72
N GLU A 95 2.69 15.47 -17.11
CA GLU A 95 2.63 16.21 -15.85
C GLU A 95 1.89 15.48 -14.73
N VAL A 96 1.52 14.21 -14.93
CA VAL A 96 0.80 13.46 -13.89
C VAL A 96 1.75 13.12 -12.76
N ASP A 97 1.69 13.93 -11.71
CA ASP A 97 2.30 13.62 -10.43
C ASP A 97 1.44 12.55 -9.73
N PRO A 98 1.98 11.35 -9.46
CA PRO A 98 1.25 10.33 -8.69
C PRO A 98 0.75 10.86 -7.35
N GLU A 99 1.43 11.83 -6.74
CA GLU A 99 1.00 12.45 -5.50
C GLU A 99 -0.35 13.17 -5.63
N ILE A 100 -0.73 13.65 -6.82
CA ILE A 100 -2.04 14.28 -7.02
C ILE A 100 -3.16 13.26 -6.76
N TYR A 101 -3.03 12.05 -7.31
CA TYR A 101 -4.00 10.97 -7.08
C TYR A 101 -4.01 10.47 -5.63
N LEU A 102 -2.85 10.52 -4.97
CA LEU A 102 -2.73 10.10 -3.57
C LEU A 102 -3.23 11.16 -2.57
N ARG A 103 -3.11 12.47 -2.91
CA ARG A 103 -3.66 13.55 -2.07
C ARG A 103 -5.18 13.55 -2.03
N GLU A 104 -5.84 13.29 -3.15
CA GLU A 104 -7.31 13.13 -3.17
C GLU A 104 -7.74 11.87 -2.40
N GLY A 105 -6.88 10.83 -2.37
CA GLY A 105 -7.12 9.56 -1.69
C GLY A 105 -7.15 9.67 -0.16
N THR A 106 -6.29 10.49 0.43
CA THR A 106 -6.24 10.64 1.90
C THR A 106 -7.48 11.30 2.50
N ALA A 107 -8.29 12.01 1.69
CA ALA A 107 -9.51 12.66 2.15
C ALA A 107 -10.69 11.68 2.32
N HIS A 108 -10.62 10.47 1.78
CA HIS A 108 -11.73 9.49 1.76
C HIS A 108 -11.25 8.08 2.17
N ARG A 109 -10.53 7.98 3.29
CA ARG A 109 -10.11 6.69 3.84
C ARG A 109 -11.30 5.77 4.10
N LEU A 110 -11.09 4.48 3.88
CA LEU A 110 -12.14 3.49 4.14
C LEU A 110 -12.48 3.48 5.64
N PRO A 111 -13.76 3.29 6.03
CA PRO A 111 -14.13 3.15 7.45
C PRO A 111 -13.36 2.05 8.20
N ALA A 112 -12.84 1.06 7.47
CA ALA A 112 -11.97 0.02 8.01
C ALA A 112 -10.63 0.57 8.50
N TYR A 113 -10.08 1.57 7.82
CA TYR A 113 -8.86 2.27 8.25
C TYR A 113 -9.09 2.98 9.59
N ASP A 114 -10.15 3.78 9.70
CA ASP A 114 -10.44 4.53 10.92
C ASP A 114 -10.63 3.61 12.12
N LYS A 115 -11.29 2.47 11.90
CA LYS A 115 -11.50 1.44 12.94
C LYS A 115 -10.17 0.79 13.38
N ALA A 116 -9.30 0.48 12.45
CA ALA A 116 -7.99 -0.09 12.74
C ALA A 116 -7.11 0.94 13.45
N TYR A 117 -7.05 2.17 12.93
CA TYR A 117 -6.23 3.23 13.50
C TYR A 117 -6.70 3.69 14.89
N ALA A 118 -7.99 3.57 15.21
CA ALA A 118 -8.49 3.80 16.57
C ALA A 118 -7.88 2.83 17.59
N LYS A 119 -7.64 1.56 17.20
CA LYS A 119 -6.94 0.59 18.06
C LYS A 119 -5.45 0.90 18.19
N VAL A 120 -4.81 1.33 17.10
CA VAL A 120 -3.41 1.80 17.12
C VAL A 120 -3.27 2.95 18.12
N ASN A 121 -4.13 3.96 18.03
CA ASN A 121 -4.12 5.09 18.96
C ASN A 121 -4.36 4.66 20.41
N ALA A 122 -5.35 3.78 20.65
CA ALA A 122 -5.63 3.27 21.99
C ALA A 122 -4.44 2.50 22.59
N PHE A 123 -3.67 1.81 21.74
CA PHE A 123 -2.43 1.16 22.18
C PHE A 123 -1.39 2.20 22.63
N TYR A 124 -1.14 3.24 21.83
CA TYR A 124 -0.19 4.29 22.20
C TYR A 124 -0.63 5.07 23.47
N GLU A 125 -1.93 5.30 23.65
CA GLU A 125 -2.45 5.99 24.84
C GLU A 125 -2.19 5.25 26.15
N GLN A 126 -2.13 3.92 26.14
CA GLN A 126 -1.85 3.12 27.36
C GLN A 126 -0.37 3.06 27.72
N LEU A 127 0.55 3.43 26.80
CA LEU A 127 1.98 3.35 27.04
C LEU A 127 2.45 4.43 28.03
N SER A 128 3.38 4.07 28.91
CA SER A 128 4.12 5.05 29.71
C SER A 128 4.98 5.96 28.83
N PRO A 129 5.39 7.15 29.28
CA PRO A 129 6.29 8.01 28.51
C PRO A 129 7.56 7.30 28.05
N GLU A 130 8.15 6.46 28.92
CA GLU A 130 9.38 5.73 28.62
C GLU A 130 9.18 4.68 27.52
N LEU A 131 8.01 4.01 27.52
CA LEU A 131 7.67 3.05 26.48
C LEU A 131 7.32 3.75 25.16
N LYS A 132 6.75 4.96 25.20
CA LYS A 132 6.51 5.76 24.00
C LYS A 132 7.80 6.16 23.29
N GLU A 133 8.83 6.56 24.06
CA GLU A 133 10.15 6.86 23.49
C GLU A 133 10.80 5.65 22.80
N ALA A 134 10.46 4.44 23.24
CA ALA A 134 10.96 3.21 22.63
C ALA A 134 10.23 2.79 21.34
N THR A 135 9.18 3.49 20.93
CA THR A 135 8.37 3.11 19.74
C THR A 135 8.84 3.74 18.43
N ASP A 136 9.98 4.42 18.40
CA ASP A 136 10.51 5.04 17.15
C ASP A 136 10.69 4.01 16.02
N ALA A 137 11.09 2.77 16.37
CA ALA A 137 11.21 1.69 15.39
C ALA A 137 9.88 1.29 14.74
N ILE A 138 8.74 1.45 15.45
CA ILE A 138 7.40 1.22 14.91
C ILE A 138 7.07 2.31 13.90
N THR A 139 7.30 3.58 14.29
CA THR A 139 7.06 4.74 13.43
C THR A 139 7.92 4.70 12.16
N ASP A 140 9.18 4.27 12.29
CA ASP A 140 10.09 4.12 11.15
C ASP A 140 9.59 3.06 10.16
N TYR A 141 9.20 1.88 10.65
CA TYR A 141 8.63 0.81 9.82
C TYR A 141 7.33 1.23 9.14
N GLU A 142 6.40 1.84 9.89
CA GLU A 142 5.14 2.36 9.37
C GLU A 142 5.39 3.41 8.27
N SER A 143 6.28 4.36 8.51
CA SER A 143 6.64 5.40 7.55
C SER A 143 7.17 4.84 6.23
N HIS A 144 8.00 3.79 6.27
CA HIS A 144 8.46 3.13 5.04
C HIS A 144 7.29 2.54 4.24
N LEU A 145 6.39 1.82 4.90
CA LEU A 145 5.24 1.20 4.23
C LEU A 145 4.25 2.24 3.70
N GLU A 146 3.93 3.28 4.48
CA GLU A 146 2.97 4.32 4.08
C GLU A 146 3.51 5.23 2.97
N THR A 147 4.83 5.46 2.91
CA THR A 147 5.43 6.31 1.88
C THR A 147 5.44 5.64 0.52
N VAL A 148 5.73 4.36 0.45
CA VAL A 148 5.93 3.61 -0.80
C VAL A 148 4.70 2.79 -1.18
N GLY A 149 4.05 2.17 -0.21
CA GLY A 149 2.97 1.22 -0.41
C GLY A 149 1.80 1.74 -1.24
N PRO A 150 1.19 2.88 -0.87
CA PRO A 150 0.06 3.44 -1.62
C PRO A 150 0.41 3.75 -3.08
N LYS A 151 1.61 4.24 -3.35
CA LYS A 151 2.08 4.55 -4.71
C LYS A 151 2.23 3.29 -5.56
N LEU A 152 2.80 2.23 -4.98
CA LEU A 152 2.92 0.93 -5.65
C LEU A 152 1.55 0.29 -5.88
N ALA A 153 0.68 0.28 -4.89
CA ALA A 153 -0.66 -0.29 -5.02
C ALA A 153 -1.47 0.40 -6.13
N HIS A 154 -1.40 1.74 -6.20
CA HIS A 154 -2.00 2.53 -7.26
C HIS A 154 -1.45 2.13 -8.65
N TYR A 155 -0.13 2.10 -8.78
CA TYR A 155 0.53 1.72 -10.04
C TYR A 155 0.20 0.29 -10.47
N TRP A 156 0.28 -0.67 -9.57
CA TRP A 156 -0.02 -2.08 -9.88
C TRP A 156 -1.46 -2.26 -10.34
N ALA A 157 -2.40 -1.58 -9.67
CA ALA A 157 -3.79 -1.61 -10.06
C ALA A 157 -4.02 -0.93 -11.41
N PHE A 158 -3.40 0.21 -11.66
CA PHE A 158 -3.43 0.90 -12.94
C PHE A 158 -2.93 -0.02 -14.07
N LYS A 159 -1.78 -0.67 -13.86
CA LYS A 159 -1.21 -1.61 -14.83
C LYS A 159 -2.11 -2.81 -15.07
N LYS A 160 -2.68 -3.39 -14.01
CA LYS A 160 -3.61 -4.53 -14.11
C LYS A 160 -4.89 -4.17 -14.85
N ALA A 161 -5.39 -2.97 -14.70
CA ALA A 161 -6.56 -2.45 -15.42
C ALA A 161 -6.38 -2.53 -16.95
N ASN A 162 -5.18 -2.28 -17.46
CA ASN A 162 -4.86 -2.41 -18.89
C ASN A 162 -5.08 -3.83 -19.44
N SER A 163 -4.97 -4.85 -18.63
CA SER A 163 -5.21 -6.25 -19.02
C SER A 163 -6.62 -6.72 -18.69
N PHE A 164 -7.31 -6.05 -17.78
CA PHE A 164 -8.65 -6.39 -17.33
C PHE A 164 -9.75 -5.73 -18.18
N PHE A 165 -9.66 -4.42 -18.40
CA PHE A 165 -10.71 -3.67 -19.12
C PHE A 165 -10.96 -4.12 -20.55
N PRO A 166 -9.97 -4.53 -21.35
CA PRO A 166 -10.22 -5.11 -22.67
C PRO A 166 -11.18 -6.30 -22.67
N LYS A 167 -11.25 -7.04 -21.57
CA LYS A 167 -12.11 -8.23 -21.42
C LYS A 167 -13.56 -7.89 -21.08
N VAL A 168 -13.78 -6.70 -20.52
CA VAL A 168 -15.10 -6.29 -19.96
C VAL A 168 -15.68 -5.02 -20.58
N ILE A 169 -14.86 -4.22 -21.26
CA ILE A 169 -15.26 -2.99 -21.93
C ILE A 169 -14.98 -3.12 -23.43
N PRO A 170 -16.02 -3.27 -24.27
CA PRO A 170 -15.84 -3.32 -25.71
C PRO A 170 -15.17 -2.05 -26.25
N GLY A 171 -14.13 -2.21 -27.06
CA GLY A 171 -13.42 -1.08 -27.67
C GLY A 171 -12.38 -0.41 -26.75
N TYR A 172 -12.17 -0.91 -25.53
CA TYR A 172 -11.11 -0.40 -24.67
C TYR A 172 -9.73 -0.58 -25.31
N CYS A 173 -8.97 0.51 -25.38
CA CYS A 173 -7.59 0.52 -25.81
C CYS A 173 -6.68 0.86 -24.62
N ALA A 174 -5.80 -0.06 -24.26
CA ALA A 174 -4.78 0.19 -23.23
C ALA A 174 -3.84 1.31 -23.67
N SER A 175 -3.62 2.30 -22.81
CA SER A 175 -2.65 3.35 -23.09
C SER A 175 -1.23 2.92 -22.72
N ILE A 176 -0.57 2.27 -23.65
CA ILE A 176 0.83 1.84 -23.49
C ILE A 176 1.78 3.05 -23.23
N PRO A 177 1.70 4.17 -23.98
CA PRO A 177 2.57 5.32 -23.73
C PRO A 177 2.44 5.90 -22.31
N PHE A 178 1.23 5.95 -21.78
CA PHE A 178 1.01 6.46 -20.44
C PHE A 178 1.54 5.50 -19.37
N THR A 179 1.28 4.20 -19.51
CA THR A 179 1.84 3.20 -18.60
C THR A 179 3.37 3.31 -18.54
N TYR A 180 4.01 3.47 -19.69
CA TYR A 180 5.46 3.64 -19.78
C TYR A 180 5.94 4.93 -19.08
N ALA A 181 5.27 6.06 -19.30
CA ALA A 181 5.60 7.32 -18.64
C ALA A 181 5.43 7.22 -17.11
N TYR A 182 4.37 6.54 -16.65
CA TYR A 182 4.11 6.30 -15.24
C TYR A 182 5.17 5.40 -14.60
N GLU A 183 5.57 4.32 -15.28
CA GLU A 183 6.66 3.43 -14.83
C GLU A 183 7.98 4.20 -14.65
N HIS A 184 8.35 5.03 -15.62
CA HIS A 184 9.56 5.85 -15.54
C HIS A 184 9.53 6.84 -14.38
N MET A 185 8.40 7.50 -14.21
CA MET A 185 8.22 8.48 -13.13
C MET A 185 8.31 7.82 -11.75
N LEU A 186 7.60 6.71 -11.56
CA LEU A 186 7.59 5.98 -10.29
C LEU A 186 8.95 5.35 -9.98
N ALA A 187 9.59 4.72 -10.96
CA ALA A 187 10.94 4.16 -10.79
C ALA A 187 11.96 5.26 -10.40
N LYS A 188 11.90 6.42 -11.06
CA LYS A 188 12.73 7.59 -10.72
C LYS A 188 12.44 8.10 -9.30
N TYR A 189 11.17 8.20 -8.92
CA TYR A 189 10.76 8.64 -7.58
C TYR A 189 11.31 7.71 -6.49
N MET A 190 11.26 6.40 -6.73
CA MET A 190 11.73 5.38 -5.79
C MET A 190 13.24 5.14 -5.84
N GLY A 191 13.96 5.74 -6.80
CA GLY A 191 15.40 5.50 -6.98
C GLY A 191 15.75 4.09 -7.47
N ILE A 192 14.82 3.40 -8.15
CA ILE A 192 14.97 2.04 -8.65
C ILE A 192 14.90 2.00 -10.18
N THR A 193 15.23 0.86 -10.77
CA THR A 193 15.08 0.61 -12.20
C THR A 193 13.66 0.17 -12.57
N ILE A 194 13.24 0.38 -13.83
CA ILE A 194 11.96 -0.12 -14.34
C ILE A 194 11.90 -1.66 -14.26
N ILE A 195 13.05 -2.34 -14.42
CA ILE A 195 13.13 -3.80 -14.28
C ILE A 195 12.72 -4.20 -12.88
N GLN A 196 13.31 -3.59 -11.85
CA GLN A 196 12.96 -3.84 -10.45
C GLN A 196 11.48 -3.54 -10.16
N LEU A 197 10.96 -2.42 -10.70
CA LEU A 197 9.53 -2.07 -10.56
C LEU A 197 8.61 -3.13 -11.18
N ASN A 198 9.04 -3.79 -12.26
CA ASN A 198 8.26 -4.78 -13.01
C ASN A 198 8.50 -6.24 -12.59
N GLU A 199 9.45 -6.51 -11.71
CA GLU A 199 9.68 -7.86 -11.14
C GLU A 199 8.52 -8.36 -10.28
N ILE A 200 7.59 -7.48 -9.92
CA ILE A 200 6.41 -7.84 -9.16
C ILE A 200 5.25 -8.05 -10.13
N SER A 201 4.94 -9.29 -10.38
CA SER A 201 3.61 -9.66 -10.87
C SER A 201 2.73 -9.97 -9.65
N ILE A 202 1.79 -9.09 -9.33
CA ILE A 202 0.69 -9.49 -8.45
C ILE A 202 -0.17 -10.47 -9.25
N ASP A 203 0.23 -11.71 -9.26
CA ASP A 203 -0.58 -12.79 -9.82
C ASP A 203 -1.69 -13.11 -8.80
N ALA A 204 -2.85 -12.49 -9.00
CA ALA A 204 -4.08 -12.84 -8.30
C ALA A 204 -4.59 -14.25 -8.67
N THR A 205 -3.80 -15.05 -9.37
CA THR A 205 -4.21 -16.35 -9.95
C THR A 205 -3.49 -17.57 -9.37
N SER A 206 -2.62 -17.43 -8.37
CA SER A 206 -1.93 -18.58 -7.79
C SER A 206 -2.69 -19.30 -6.69
N GLU A 207 -4.05 -19.32 -6.74
CA GLU A 207 -4.84 -20.19 -5.86
C GLU A 207 -5.88 -20.96 -6.67
N ALA A 208 -5.44 -22.00 -7.32
CA ALA A 208 -6.23 -23.15 -7.67
C ALA A 208 -5.28 -24.34 -7.88
N SER A 209 -4.84 -24.96 -6.81
CA SER A 209 -4.24 -26.29 -6.79
C SER A 209 -4.59 -26.96 -5.47
#